data_4e466f22a1a955926dd8422b6495a19b
#
_entry.id   4e466f22a1a955926dd8422b6495a19b
#
_cell.length_a   1.000
_cell.length_b   1.000
_cell.length_c   1.000
_cell.angle_alpha   90.00
_cell.angle_beta   90.00
_cell.angle_gamma   90.00
#
_symmetry.space_group_name_H-M   'P 1'
#
loop_
_entity.id
_entity.type
_entity.pdbx_description
1 polymer ?
#
loop_
_entity_poly.entity_id
_entity_poly.type
_entity_poly.pdbx_seq_one_letter_code
_entity_poly.pdbx_strand_id
1 'polypeptide(L)'
;MGKEIRVSNKLELEKYEQIIHANLKKSFESIKCFLDDNDCTTAFECFKYEKTVVDPLTGNPENLIEMLNQYQTYLVTLKALDFLFEKHSSKSFIARFGNIAGYDIESTDGEIVAECFAQVSFKNNKKLDKDLEKLNSVTGDAIRYEFFYDKVFNDDNYKAYKNKYPEINIIKFEALK
;
A
#
# COMPACT_ATOMS: atom_id res chain seq x y z
N MET A 1 9.22 1.71 10.94
CA MET A 1 8.33 2.16 12.03
C MET A 1 6.91 2.22 11.47
N GLY A 2 5.92 1.63 12.14
CA GLY A 2 4.54 1.64 11.65
C GLY A 2 3.93 3.05 11.71
N LYS A 3 2.99 3.33 10.81
CA LYS A 3 2.33 4.65 10.66
C LYS A 3 0.83 4.44 10.53
N GLU A 4 0.05 5.31 11.15
CA GLU A 4 -1.41 5.31 11.06
C GLU A 4 -1.87 6.69 10.59
N ILE A 5 -2.81 6.72 9.65
CA ILE A 5 -3.51 7.93 9.26
C ILE A 5 -5.02 7.73 9.42
N ARG A 6 -5.72 8.81 9.71
CA ARG A 6 -7.18 8.86 9.69
C ARG A 6 -7.64 9.74 8.57
N VAL A 7 -8.60 9.25 7.81
CA VAL A 7 -9.13 9.94 6.62
C VAL A 7 -10.66 9.91 6.71
N SER A 8 -11.26 11.09 6.70
CA SER A 8 -12.72 11.25 6.85
C SER A 8 -13.42 11.61 5.54
N ASN A 9 -12.67 11.97 4.50
CA ASN A 9 -13.21 12.34 3.20
C ASN A 9 -12.10 12.34 2.10
N LYS A 10 -12.53 12.43 0.84
CA LYS A 10 -11.61 12.46 -0.31
C LYS A 10 -10.65 13.67 -0.30
N LEU A 11 -11.06 14.81 0.21
CA LEU A 11 -10.20 15.99 0.28
C LEU A 11 -8.99 15.78 1.23
N GLU A 12 -9.20 15.04 2.32
CA GLU A 12 -8.09 14.63 3.20
C GLU A 12 -7.19 13.58 2.53
N LEU A 13 -7.78 12.65 1.75
CA LEU A 13 -7.03 11.68 0.97
C LEU A 13 -6.10 12.37 -0.04
N GLU A 14 -6.59 13.35 -0.80
CA GLU A 14 -5.81 14.13 -1.75
C GLU A 14 -4.58 14.82 -1.12
N LYS A 15 -4.67 15.24 0.14
CA LYS A 15 -3.51 15.82 0.86
C LYS A 15 -2.41 14.78 1.06
N TYR A 16 -2.76 13.54 1.40
CA TYR A 16 -1.77 12.46 1.54
C TYR A 16 -1.15 12.09 0.20
N GLU A 17 -1.92 12.08 -0.88
CA GLU A 17 -1.39 11.90 -2.23
C GLU A 17 -0.37 12.98 -2.60
N GLN A 18 -0.68 14.24 -2.32
CA GLN A 18 0.23 15.36 -2.54
C GLN A 18 1.53 15.23 -1.73
N ILE A 19 1.43 14.82 -0.44
CA ILE A 19 2.60 14.57 0.41
C ILE A 19 3.49 13.48 -0.18
N ILE A 20 2.91 12.35 -0.58
CA ILE A 20 3.63 11.23 -1.17
C ILE A 20 4.32 11.67 -2.46
N HIS A 21 3.63 12.38 -3.34
CA HIS A 21 4.23 12.89 -4.58
C HIS A 21 5.37 13.87 -4.34
N ALA A 22 5.23 14.78 -3.38
CA ALA A 22 6.28 15.73 -3.03
C ALA A 22 7.54 15.01 -2.48
N ASN A 23 7.36 14.04 -1.59
CA ASN A 23 8.45 13.27 -1.01
C ASN A 23 9.14 12.36 -2.04
N LEU A 24 8.38 11.79 -2.98
CA LEU A 24 8.95 11.03 -4.10
C LEU A 24 9.80 11.92 -5.01
N LYS A 25 9.31 13.10 -5.34
CA LYS A 25 10.09 14.07 -6.13
C LYS A 25 11.39 14.42 -5.43
N LYS A 26 11.34 14.69 -4.12
CA LYS A 26 12.53 14.93 -3.29
C LYS A 26 13.51 13.75 -3.33
N SER A 27 13.02 12.52 -3.18
CA SER A 27 13.84 11.30 -3.26
C SER A 27 14.46 11.13 -4.66
N PHE A 28 13.69 11.39 -5.72
CA PHE A 28 14.18 11.33 -7.09
C PHE A 28 15.34 12.30 -7.34
N GLU A 29 15.22 13.56 -6.89
CA GLU A 29 16.29 14.56 -7.00
C GLU A 29 17.53 14.15 -6.18
N SER A 30 17.34 13.57 -4.97
CA SER A 30 18.44 13.04 -4.16
C SER A 30 19.18 11.92 -4.88
N ILE A 31 18.45 10.95 -5.47
CA ILE A 31 19.05 9.84 -6.22
C ILE A 31 19.84 10.38 -7.40
N LYS A 32 19.30 11.35 -8.15
CA LYS A 32 19.97 11.94 -9.31
C LYS A 32 21.31 12.60 -8.91
N CYS A 33 21.29 13.49 -7.91
CA CYS A 33 22.50 14.13 -7.41
C CYS A 33 23.51 13.09 -6.91
N PHE A 34 23.06 12.07 -6.22
CA PHE A 34 23.93 11.04 -5.66
C PHE A 34 24.63 10.21 -6.76
N LEU A 35 23.93 9.89 -7.85
CA LEU A 35 24.49 9.18 -9.00
C LEU A 35 25.49 10.02 -9.79
N ASP A 36 25.28 11.34 -9.84
CA ASP A 36 26.21 12.25 -10.53
C ASP A 36 27.56 12.41 -9.76
N ASP A 37 27.54 12.24 -8.42
CA ASP A 37 28.68 12.50 -7.55
C ASP A 37 29.48 11.22 -7.13
N ASN A 38 28.97 10.01 -7.41
CA ASN A 38 29.55 8.76 -6.92
C ASN A 38 29.74 7.71 -8.01
N ASP A 39 30.73 6.83 -7.83
CA ASP A 39 30.86 5.63 -8.65
C ASP A 39 29.75 4.61 -8.35
N CYS A 40 29.55 3.67 -9.29
CA CYS A 40 28.43 2.73 -9.20
C CYS A 40 28.47 1.81 -7.97
N THR A 41 29.66 1.39 -7.51
CA THR A 41 29.80 0.50 -6.35
C THR A 41 29.37 1.23 -5.08
N THR A 42 29.91 2.42 -4.88
CA THR A 42 29.53 3.31 -3.77
C THR A 42 28.04 3.63 -3.81
N ALA A 43 27.48 3.94 -4.99
CA ALA A 43 26.06 4.24 -5.13
C ALA A 43 25.16 3.07 -4.69
N PHE A 44 25.43 1.85 -5.14
CA PHE A 44 24.63 0.68 -4.76
C PHE A 44 24.74 0.33 -3.27
N GLU A 45 25.91 0.49 -2.67
CA GLU A 45 26.10 0.26 -1.24
C GLU A 45 25.28 1.27 -0.42
N CYS A 46 25.41 2.56 -0.71
CA CYS A 46 24.69 3.62 -0.02
C CYS A 46 23.17 3.50 -0.20
N PHE A 47 22.67 3.20 -1.41
CA PHE A 47 21.24 3.02 -1.63
C PHE A 47 20.62 1.91 -0.80
N LYS A 48 21.41 0.91 -0.44
CA LYS A 48 20.95 -0.21 0.37
C LYS A 48 21.04 0.06 1.86
N TYR A 49 22.10 0.69 2.32
CA TYR A 49 22.44 0.75 3.75
C TYR A 49 22.30 2.15 4.35
N GLU A 50 22.36 3.21 3.53
CA GLU A 50 22.30 4.57 4.01
C GLU A 50 20.96 5.25 3.70
N LYS A 51 20.66 6.31 4.46
CA LYS A 51 19.41 7.08 4.34
C LYS A 51 19.53 8.15 3.26
N THR A 52 19.63 7.71 2.01
CA THR A 52 19.84 8.58 0.84
C THR A 52 18.56 9.21 0.29
N VAL A 53 17.40 8.72 0.71
CA VAL A 53 16.08 9.18 0.27
C VAL A 53 15.16 9.46 1.46
N VAL A 54 13.90 9.73 1.23
CA VAL A 54 12.93 9.94 2.30
C VAL A 54 11.74 8.98 2.14
N ASP A 55 11.16 8.60 3.29
CA ASP A 55 9.90 7.88 3.34
C ASP A 55 8.80 8.68 2.65
N PRO A 56 8.03 8.06 1.72
CA PRO A 56 7.05 8.78 0.92
C PRO A 56 5.94 9.45 1.73
N LEU A 57 5.52 8.87 2.85
CA LEU A 57 4.42 9.40 3.65
C LEU A 57 4.88 10.42 4.69
N THR A 58 5.99 10.15 5.37
CA THR A 58 6.43 10.98 6.52
C THR A 58 7.52 11.98 6.17
N GLY A 59 8.23 11.78 5.06
CA GLY A 59 9.41 12.59 4.70
C GLY A 59 10.65 12.33 5.57
N ASN A 60 10.61 11.33 6.47
CA ASN A 60 11.76 10.97 7.31
C ASN A 60 12.86 10.31 6.46
N PRO A 61 14.13 10.48 6.81
CA PRO A 61 15.24 9.85 6.10
C PRO A 61 15.09 8.32 6.05
N GLU A 62 15.25 7.73 4.86
CA GLU A 62 15.07 6.31 4.58
C GLU A 62 16.11 5.82 3.57
N ASN A 63 16.39 4.52 3.51
CA ASN A 63 17.17 3.93 2.42
C ASN A 63 16.29 3.66 1.18
N LEU A 64 16.92 3.58 0.02
CA LEU A 64 16.20 3.44 -1.25
C LEU A 64 15.38 2.13 -1.33
N ILE A 65 15.90 1.03 -0.79
CA ILE A 65 15.24 -0.28 -0.87
C ILE A 65 13.93 -0.27 -0.08
N GLU A 66 13.96 0.26 1.15
CA GLU A 66 12.75 0.40 1.97
C GLU A 66 11.74 1.36 1.33
N MET A 67 12.22 2.50 0.82
CA MET A 67 11.35 3.46 0.13
C MET A 67 10.64 2.82 -1.08
N LEU A 68 11.34 2.06 -1.91
CA LEU A 68 10.75 1.38 -3.07
C LEU A 68 9.72 0.31 -2.66
N ASN A 69 9.99 -0.45 -1.59
CA ASN A 69 9.06 -1.45 -1.06
C ASN A 69 7.78 -0.81 -0.50
N GLN A 70 7.91 0.32 0.19
CA GLN A 70 6.79 0.99 0.85
C GLN A 70 5.93 1.78 -0.15
N TYR A 71 6.55 2.46 -1.10
CA TYR A 71 5.88 3.37 -2.03
C TYR A 71 4.69 2.73 -2.76
N GLN A 72 4.90 1.56 -3.34
CA GLN A 72 3.84 0.90 -4.10
C GLN A 72 2.67 0.48 -3.20
N THR A 73 2.96 0.00 -2.00
CA THR A 73 1.92 -0.36 -1.02
C THR A 73 1.13 0.89 -0.59
N TYR A 74 1.81 2.04 -0.40
CA TYR A 74 1.11 3.30 -0.09
C TYR A 74 0.15 3.71 -1.21
N LEU A 75 0.57 3.60 -2.47
CA LEU A 75 -0.31 3.90 -3.60
C LEU A 75 -1.52 2.96 -3.68
N VAL A 76 -1.33 1.66 -3.43
CA VAL A 76 -2.45 0.70 -3.36
C VAL A 76 -3.42 1.10 -2.26
N THR A 77 -2.90 1.42 -1.07
CA THR A 77 -3.73 1.82 0.08
C THR A 77 -4.51 3.10 -0.18
N LEU A 78 -3.89 4.14 -0.77
CA LEU A 78 -4.60 5.37 -1.12
C LEU A 78 -5.68 5.13 -2.19
N LYS A 79 -5.39 4.32 -3.19
CA LYS A 79 -6.37 3.96 -4.21
C LYS A 79 -7.52 3.10 -3.66
N ALA A 80 -7.22 2.23 -2.70
CA ALA A 80 -8.23 1.49 -1.96
C ALA A 80 -9.14 2.42 -1.14
N LEU A 81 -8.58 3.42 -0.47
CA LEU A 81 -9.35 4.44 0.24
C LEU A 81 -10.25 5.25 -0.70
N ASP A 82 -9.74 5.66 -1.88
CA ASP A 82 -10.56 6.35 -2.88
C ASP A 82 -11.76 5.50 -3.32
N PHE A 83 -11.51 4.22 -3.64
CA PHE A 83 -12.55 3.25 -3.96
C PHE A 83 -13.57 3.09 -2.81
N LEU A 84 -13.08 2.99 -1.57
CA LEU A 84 -13.95 2.84 -0.40
C LEU A 84 -14.81 4.09 -0.15
N PHE A 85 -14.27 5.30 -0.36
CA PHE A 85 -15.08 6.54 -0.30
C PHE A 85 -16.13 6.63 -1.40
N GLU A 86 -15.87 6.06 -2.59
CA GLU A 86 -16.89 5.98 -3.64
C GLU A 86 -18.04 5.05 -3.27
N LYS A 87 -17.75 3.94 -2.63
CA LYS A 87 -18.73 2.92 -2.24
C LYS A 87 -19.42 3.22 -0.90
N HIS A 88 -18.72 3.88 0.01
CA HIS A 88 -19.11 4.08 1.41
C HIS A 88 -18.85 5.53 1.83
N SER A 89 -19.45 6.50 1.13
CA SER A 89 -19.17 7.94 1.24
C SER A 89 -19.42 8.54 2.63
N SER A 90 -20.20 7.88 3.48
CA SER A 90 -20.49 8.34 4.86
C SER A 90 -19.50 7.80 5.90
N LYS A 91 -18.56 6.92 5.51
CA LYS A 91 -17.61 6.31 6.42
C LYS A 91 -16.33 7.13 6.53
N SER A 92 -15.65 6.99 7.67
CA SER A 92 -14.27 7.44 7.87
C SER A 92 -13.39 6.22 8.07
N PHE A 93 -12.14 6.32 7.66
CA PHE A 93 -11.21 5.18 7.66
C PHE A 93 -9.93 5.47 8.43
N ILE A 94 -9.38 4.42 9.01
CA ILE A 94 -8.04 4.36 9.56
C ILE A 94 -7.21 3.51 8.60
N ALA A 95 -6.11 4.05 8.10
CA ALA A 95 -5.16 3.28 7.29
C ALA A 95 -3.84 3.11 8.04
N ARG A 96 -3.32 1.89 8.04
CA ARG A 96 -2.09 1.49 8.73
C ARG A 96 -1.04 1.08 7.72
N PHE A 97 0.18 1.55 7.92
CA PHE A 97 1.31 1.31 7.04
C PHE A 97 2.48 0.69 7.82
N GLY A 98 3.12 -0.32 7.24
CA GLY A 98 4.20 -1.06 7.87
C GLY A 98 3.70 -2.07 8.90
N ASN A 99 4.54 -2.42 9.87
CA ASN A 99 4.23 -3.47 10.85
C ASN A 99 3.40 -2.92 12.03
N ILE A 100 2.13 -2.63 11.79
CA ILE A 100 1.15 -2.28 12.84
C ILE A 100 0.13 -3.42 12.92
N ALA A 101 -0.29 -3.78 14.15
CA ALA A 101 -1.35 -4.75 14.35
C ALA A 101 -2.71 -4.21 13.85
N GLY A 102 -3.53 -5.06 13.29
CA GLY A 102 -4.83 -4.71 12.74
C GLY A 102 -4.89 -4.94 11.23
N TYR A 103 -5.91 -4.41 10.57
CA TYR A 103 -6.07 -4.42 9.12
C TYR A 103 -5.35 -3.22 8.50
N ASP A 104 -4.95 -3.34 7.24
CA ASP A 104 -4.32 -2.21 6.52
C ASP A 104 -5.28 -1.02 6.41
N ILE A 105 -6.58 -1.29 6.21
CA ILE A 105 -7.64 -0.27 6.28
C ILE A 105 -8.80 -0.80 7.15
N GLU A 106 -9.35 0.07 7.98
CA GLU A 106 -10.51 -0.24 8.81
C GLU A 106 -11.42 1.00 8.90
N SER A 107 -12.73 0.83 8.75
CA SER A 107 -13.66 1.93 9.04
C SER A 107 -13.72 2.21 10.54
N THR A 108 -13.93 3.46 10.92
CA THR A 108 -13.92 3.88 12.35
C THR A 108 -14.99 3.22 13.20
N ASP A 109 -16.03 2.69 12.58
CA ASP A 109 -17.10 1.91 13.23
C ASP A 109 -16.88 0.39 13.17
N GLY A 110 -15.80 -0.08 12.53
CA GLY A 110 -15.47 -1.50 12.43
C GLY A 110 -16.32 -2.30 11.42
N GLU A 111 -17.21 -1.66 10.67
CA GLU A 111 -18.08 -2.34 9.71
C GLU A 111 -17.37 -2.73 8.40
N ILE A 112 -16.20 -2.16 8.13
CA ILE A 112 -15.41 -2.43 6.92
C ILE A 112 -13.96 -2.68 7.32
N VAL A 113 -13.38 -3.77 6.80
CA VAL A 113 -11.97 -4.10 6.96
C VAL A 113 -11.35 -4.45 5.61
N ALA A 114 -10.10 -4.06 5.41
CA ALA A 114 -9.38 -4.36 4.18
C ALA A 114 -7.89 -4.63 4.41
N GLU A 115 -7.34 -5.48 3.56
CA GLU A 115 -5.91 -5.68 3.38
C GLU A 115 -5.49 -5.11 2.03
N CYS A 116 -4.24 -4.64 1.96
CA CYS A 116 -3.68 -3.98 0.78
C CYS A 116 -2.26 -4.47 0.52
N PHE A 117 -1.94 -4.81 -0.72
CA PHE A 117 -0.54 -5.06 -1.08
C PHE A 117 -0.21 -4.72 -2.54
N ALA A 118 1.07 -4.47 -2.77
CA ALA A 118 1.65 -4.38 -4.09
C ALA A 118 2.84 -5.33 -4.19
N GLN A 119 2.85 -6.21 -5.17
CA GLN A 119 3.93 -7.17 -5.38
C GLN A 119 4.28 -7.30 -6.85
N VAL A 120 5.52 -7.70 -7.11
CA VAL A 120 5.98 -8.05 -8.45
C VAL A 120 5.30 -9.33 -8.95
N SER A 121 4.99 -10.25 -8.03
CA SER A 121 4.26 -11.50 -8.31
C SER A 121 3.48 -11.96 -7.09
N PHE A 122 2.21 -12.34 -7.30
CA PHE A 122 1.31 -12.85 -6.26
C PHE A 122 1.83 -14.13 -5.57
N LYS A 123 2.72 -14.89 -6.22
CA LYS A 123 3.35 -16.08 -5.66
C LYS A 123 4.42 -15.77 -4.62
N ASN A 124 4.90 -14.52 -4.57
CA ASN A 124 5.92 -14.13 -3.63
C ASN A 124 5.35 -14.11 -2.20
N ASN A 125 6.03 -14.84 -1.31
CA ASN A 125 5.77 -14.90 0.14
C ASN A 125 4.33 -15.33 0.54
N LYS A 126 3.50 -15.79 -0.41
CA LYS A 126 2.09 -16.14 -0.17
C LYS A 126 1.31 -15.01 0.56
N LYS A 127 1.62 -13.76 0.24
CA LYS A 127 1.00 -12.60 0.93
C LYS A 127 -0.51 -12.60 0.70
N LEU A 128 -0.96 -12.75 -0.56
CA LEU A 128 -2.39 -12.80 -0.90
C LEU A 128 -3.13 -13.91 -0.11
N ASP A 129 -2.55 -15.12 -0.03
CA ASP A 129 -3.17 -16.20 0.73
C ASP A 129 -3.32 -15.85 2.21
N LYS A 130 -2.28 -15.27 2.81
CA LYS A 130 -2.30 -14.87 4.23
C LYS A 130 -3.32 -13.77 4.51
N ASP A 131 -3.40 -12.77 3.64
CA ASP A 131 -4.34 -11.66 3.78
C ASP A 131 -5.78 -12.14 3.62
N LEU A 132 -6.06 -13.00 2.64
CA LEU A 132 -7.37 -13.61 2.45
C LEU A 132 -7.76 -14.55 3.60
N GLU A 133 -6.83 -15.34 4.16
CA GLU A 133 -7.06 -16.15 5.35
C GLU A 133 -7.38 -15.27 6.58
N LYS A 134 -6.66 -14.17 6.76
CA LYS A 134 -6.91 -13.18 7.82
C LYS A 134 -8.30 -12.56 7.68
N LEU A 135 -8.65 -12.09 6.48
CA LEU A 135 -9.98 -11.53 6.19
C LEU A 135 -11.10 -12.57 6.35
N ASN A 136 -10.85 -13.82 5.96
CA ASN A 136 -11.83 -14.92 6.11
C ASN A 136 -12.06 -15.30 7.58
N SER A 137 -11.11 -15.01 8.47
CA SER A 137 -11.23 -15.25 9.91
C SER A 137 -12.00 -14.15 10.66
N VAL A 138 -12.37 -13.05 9.98
CA VAL A 138 -13.17 -11.96 10.57
C VAL A 138 -14.53 -12.51 11.01
N THR A 139 -14.88 -12.30 12.26
CA THR A 139 -16.19 -12.66 12.81
C THR A 139 -17.17 -11.50 12.70
N GLY A 140 -18.47 -11.81 12.56
CA GLY A 140 -19.51 -10.79 12.39
C GLY A 140 -19.75 -10.39 10.94
N ASP A 141 -20.51 -9.29 10.74
CA ASP A 141 -21.04 -8.88 9.44
C ASP A 141 -20.17 -7.82 8.73
N ALA A 142 -18.92 -7.67 9.14
CA ALA A 142 -18.03 -6.70 8.52
C ALA A 142 -17.81 -6.99 7.03
N ILE A 143 -17.91 -5.95 6.20
CA ILE A 143 -17.61 -6.01 4.77
C ILE A 143 -16.09 -6.13 4.61
N ARG A 144 -15.64 -7.12 3.86
CA ARG A 144 -14.23 -7.48 3.71
C ARG A 144 -13.74 -7.16 2.32
N TYR A 145 -12.60 -6.49 2.23
CA TYR A 145 -11.95 -6.14 0.97
C TYR A 145 -10.51 -6.62 0.95
N GLU A 146 -10.08 -7.13 -0.20
CA GLU A 146 -8.69 -7.36 -0.54
C GLU A 146 -8.34 -6.50 -1.75
N PHE A 147 -7.44 -5.53 -1.58
CA PHE A 147 -6.97 -4.65 -2.65
C PHE A 147 -5.54 -4.96 -3.01
N PHE A 148 -5.27 -5.19 -4.29
CA PHE A 148 -3.91 -5.46 -4.70
C PHE A 148 -3.57 -4.94 -6.09
N TYR A 149 -2.27 -4.79 -6.30
CA TYR A 149 -1.68 -4.48 -7.59
C TYR A 149 -0.62 -5.52 -7.92
N ASP A 150 -0.82 -6.23 -9.05
CA ASP A 150 0.11 -7.23 -9.56
C ASP A 150 0.03 -7.24 -11.10
N LYS A 151 1.16 -6.97 -11.75
CA LYS A 151 1.26 -6.91 -13.21
C LYS A 151 1.13 -8.26 -13.92
N VAL A 152 1.40 -9.36 -13.21
CA VAL A 152 1.43 -10.71 -13.78
C VAL A 152 0.26 -11.59 -13.33
N PHE A 153 -0.65 -11.08 -12.53
CA PHE A 153 -1.82 -11.80 -12.05
C PHE A 153 -2.84 -11.93 -13.17
N ASN A 154 -3.09 -13.15 -13.61
CA ASN A 154 -4.01 -13.43 -14.72
C ASN A 154 -5.46 -13.67 -14.25
N ASP A 155 -6.40 -13.65 -15.21
CA ASP A 155 -7.83 -13.77 -14.94
C ASP A 155 -8.22 -15.14 -14.35
N ASP A 156 -7.51 -16.21 -14.66
CA ASP A 156 -7.81 -17.55 -14.13
C ASP A 156 -7.48 -17.62 -12.63
N ASN A 157 -6.34 -17.08 -12.23
CA ASN A 157 -6.00 -16.95 -10.81
C ASN A 157 -7.03 -16.07 -10.08
N TYR A 158 -7.43 -14.96 -10.68
CA TYR A 158 -8.43 -14.05 -10.10
C TYR A 158 -9.77 -14.76 -9.85
N LYS A 159 -10.27 -15.50 -10.84
CA LYS A 159 -11.50 -16.30 -10.72
C LYS A 159 -11.37 -17.38 -9.65
N ALA A 160 -10.23 -18.07 -9.57
CA ALA A 160 -9.97 -19.11 -8.59
C ALA A 160 -10.04 -18.56 -7.16
N TYR A 161 -9.41 -17.41 -6.89
CA TYR A 161 -9.47 -16.76 -5.59
C TYR A 161 -10.87 -16.25 -5.24
N LYS A 162 -11.58 -15.64 -6.16
CA LYS A 162 -12.99 -15.23 -5.96
C LYS A 162 -13.90 -16.41 -5.62
N ASN A 163 -13.73 -17.54 -6.28
CA ASN A 163 -14.50 -18.74 -5.99
C ASN A 163 -14.15 -19.36 -4.63
N LYS A 164 -12.87 -19.27 -4.22
CA LYS A 164 -12.41 -19.78 -2.91
C LYS A 164 -12.88 -18.92 -1.75
N TYR A 165 -12.99 -17.61 -1.95
CA TYR A 165 -13.37 -16.63 -0.92
C TYR A 165 -14.55 -15.76 -1.38
N PRO A 166 -15.76 -16.33 -1.54
CA PRO A 166 -16.90 -15.61 -2.13
C PRO A 166 -17.40 -14.43 -1.28
N GLU A 167 -17.12 -14.42 0.02
CA GLU A 167 -17.52 -13.38 0.98
C GLU A 167 -16.53 -12.21 1.04
N ILE A 168 -15.40 -12.28 0.29
CA ILE A 168 -14.40 -11.23 0.27
C ILE A 168 -14.45 -10.51 -1.08
N ASN A 169 -14.54 -9.18 -1.03
CA ASN A 169 -14.47 -8.35 -2.21
C ASN A 169 -13.01 -8.21 -2.66
N ILE A 170 -12.58 -9.07 -3.56
CA ILE A 170 -11.22 -9.05 -4.11
C ILE A 170 -11.17 -8.08 -5.27
N ILE A 171 -10.37 -7.02 -5.17
CA ILE A 171 -10.23 -5.93 -6.14
C ILE A 171 -8.79 -5.84 -6.61
N LYS A 172 -8.56 -6.13 -7.89
CA LYS A 172 -7.27 -5.92 -8.54
C LYS A 172 -7.23 -4.55 -9.21
N PHE A 173 -6.22 -3.77 -8.91
CA PHE A 173 -5.97 -2.53 -9.64
C PHE A 173 -5.11 -2.78 -10.88
N GLU A 174 -5.53 -2.24 -12.03
CA GLU A 174 -4.80 -2.36 -13.30
C GLU A 174 -3.67 -1.33 -13.42
N ALA A 175 -3.78 -0.22 -12.72
CA ALA A 175 -2.77 0.82 -12.65
C ALA A 175 -2.79 1.52 -11.28
N LEU A 176 -1.66 2.08 -10.86
CA LEU A 176 -1.51 2.86 -9.62
C LEU A 176 -1.45 4.38 -9.88
N LYS A 177 -1.75 4.79 -11.10
CA LYS A 177 -1.83 6.19 -11.51
C LYS A 177 -3.28 6.63 -11.63
#